data_44912c824ef52a4bf3dd39eb93109b6d
#
_entry.id   44912c824ef52a4bf3dd39eb93109b6d
#
_cell.length_a   1.000
_cell.length_b   1.000
_cell.length_c   1.000
_cell.angle_alpha   90.00
_cell.angle_beta   90.00
_cell.angle_gamma   90.00
#
_symmetry.space_group_name_H-M   'P 1'
#
loop_
_entity.id
_entity.type
_entity.pdbx_description
1 polymer ?
#
loop_
_entity_poly.entity_id
_entity_poly.type
_entity_poly.pdbx_seq_one_letter_code
_entity_poly.pdbx_strand_id
1 'polypeptide(L)'
;MTLFMFSVQAQINLPAGSSAASVTTTVGLTEVSIKYFRPKMKGRKIFGSDGSALLEYGSMWRTGANSGTTLTLSTPAKIGGAEVPAGTYLIITTPGDDQFDFMLYGDPSIGSNFSKIKADQILVNMKVDNIKSASMIETLTFQISDLSEDNTQANIHFQWADASWKVPMEVNFDEIVMKEIAAKTQVNLSSYMAAAGYYLETGKDLNQALSWAQRFLAVESNRRYFYLNTLAKIQAGLGMKKEAIKTSEESLEKAKTASDSAYIKSTEAFIKELKTK
;
A
#
# COMPACT_ATOMS: atom_id res chain seq x y z
N MET A 1 -59.23 19.45 24.53
CA MET A 1 -58.44 18.17 24.59
C MET A 1 -57.88 17.94 23.21
N THR A 2 -56.59 18.32 22.98
CA THR A 2 -55.96 18.28 21.67
C THR A 2 -55.21 16.96 21.51
N LEU A 3 -55.70 16.12 20.58
CA LEU A 3 -55.15 14.80 20.32
C LEU A 3 -53.89 14.97 19.45
N PHE A 4 -52.68 14.75 19.99
CA PHE A 4 -51.43 14.68 19.23
C PHE A 4 -51.40 13.28 18.57
N MET A 5 -51.57 13.23 17.24
CA MET A 5 -51.28 12.04 16.46
C MET A 5 -49.76 11.94 16.25
N PHE A 6 -49.13 10.99 16.91
CA PHE A 6 -47.73 10.60 16.60
C PHE A 6 -47.76 9.66 15.39
N SER A 7 -47.28 10.15 14.25
CA SER A 7 -47.01 9.29 13.09
C SER A 7 -45.78 8.47 13.39
N VAL A 8 -45.92 7.22 13.76
CA VAL A 8 -44.81 6.25 13.82
C VAL A 8 -44.53 5.80 12.37
N GLN A 9 -43.52 6.36 11.76
CA GLN A 9 -42.98 5.82 10.49
C GLN A 9 -42.22 4.54 10.82
N ALA A 10 -42.85 3.39 10.65
CA ALA A 10 -42.19 2.10 10.69
C ALA A 10 -41.36 1.93 9.41
N GLN A 11 -40.07 2.32 9.46
CA GLN A 11 -39.12 2.14 8.35
C GLN A 11 -38.62 0.70 8.39
N ILE A 12 -38.98 -0.09 7.38
CA ILE A 12 -38.45 -1.45 7.22
C ILE A 12 -37.05 -1.36 6.63
N ASN A 13 -36.04 -1.84 7.33
CA ASN A 13 -34.68 -1.94 6.83
C ASN A 13 -34.55 -3.12 5.87
N LEU A 14 -34.45 -2.84 4.58
CA LEU A 14 -34.17 -3.84 3.55
C LEU A 14 -32.67 -3.83 3.17
N PRO A 15 -32.10 -5.00 2.84
CA PRO A 15 -30.74 -5.07 2.33
C PRO A 15 -30.57 -4.22 1.06
N ALA A 16 -29.50 -3.42 0.99
CA ALA A 16 -29.18 -2.63 -0.20
C ALA A 16 -28.89 -3.53 -1.41
N GLY A 17 -29.35 -3.14 -2.60
CA GLY A 17 -29.13 -3.88 -3.84
C GLY A 17 -27.64 -3.98 -4.24
N SER A 18 -26.82 -3.05 -3.77
CA SER A 18 -25.34 -3.07 -3.87
C SER A 18 -24.79 -2.81 -2.48
N SER A 19 -24.09 -3.79 -1.91
CA SER A 19 -23.51 -3.67 -0.57
C SER A 19 -22.35 -2.65 -0.58
N ALA A 20 -22.25 -1.86 0.48
CA ALA A 20 -21.07 -1.04 0.72
C ALA A 20 -19.88 -1.93 1.09
N ALA A 21 -18.70 -1.54 0.67
CA ALA A 21 -17.43 -2.19 1.02
C ALA A 21 -16.31 -1.15 1.15
N SER A 22 -15.28 -1.55 1.88
CA SER A 22 -13.99 -0.86 1.87
C SER A 22 -12.87 -1.87 1.85
N VAL A 23 -11.77 -1.50 1.20
CA VAL A 23 -10.49 -2.18 1.30
C VAL A 23 -9.47 -1.15 1.78
N THR A 24 -8.69 -1.52 2.78
CA THR A 24 -7.64 -0.65 3.34
C THR A 24 -6.37 -1.47 3.46
N THR A 25 -5.26 -0.90 3.00
CA THR A 25 -3.93 -1.52 3.05
C THR A 25 -2.91 -0.42 3.35
N THR A 26 -1.91 -0.72 4.15
CA THR A 26 -0.75 0.15 4.32
C THR A 26 0.29 -0.20 3.26
N VAL A 27 0.68 0.79 2.45
CA VAL A 27 1.78 0.71 1.49
C VAL A 27 2.88 1.63 1.99
N GLY A 28 4.03 1.08 2.37
CA GLY A 28 5.05 1.81 3.09
C GLY A 28 4.54 2.39 4.42
N LEU A 29 4.45 3.71 4.52
CA LEU A 29 3.84 4.44 5.63
C LEU A 29 2.50 5.09 5.26
N THR A 30 1.97 4.82 4.07
CA THR A 30 0.72 5.39 3.56
C THR A 30 -0.43 4.43 3.78
N GLU A 31 -1.46 4.83 4.52
CA GLU A 31 -2.73 4.12 4.52
C GLU A 31 -3.49 4.47 3.24
N VAL A 32 -3.85 3.46 2.47
CA VAL A 32 -4.60 3.54 1.22
C VAL A 32 -5.93 2.87 1.45
N SER A 33 -7.03 3.61 1.29
CA SER A 33 -8.39 3.08 1.49
C SER A 33 -9.27 3.36 0.28
N ILE A 34 -9.97 2.34 -0.21
CA ILE A 34 -10.98 2.46 -1.27
C ILE A 34 -12.33 2.13 -0.66
N LYS A 35 -13.26 3.10 -0.70
CA LYS A 35 -14.66 2.89 -0.31
C LYS A 35 -15.53 2.86 -1.54
N TYR A 36 -16.37 1.84 -1.67
CA TYR A 36 -17.18 1.62 -2.87
C TYR A 36 -18.44 0.83 -2.58
N PHE A 37 -19.32 0.75 -3.56
CA PHE A 37 -20.49 -0.12 -3.54
C PHE A 37 -20.30 -1.23 -4.57
N ARG A 38 -20.73 -2.44 -4.21
CA ARG A 38 -20.50 -3.68 -4.94
C ARG A 38 -21.76 -4.13 -5.72
N PRO A 39 -22.02 -3.61 -6.93
CA PRO A 39 -23.08 -4.16 -7.77
C PRO A 39 -22.72 -5.58 -8.21
N LYS A 40 -23.78 -6.38 -8.41
CA LYS A 40 -23.71 -7.75 -8.95
C LYS A 40 -24.12 -7.74 -10.40
N MET A 41 -23.58 -8.68 -11.19
CA MET A 41 -23.99 -8.86 -12.59
C MET A 41 -25.47 -9.25 -12.70
N LYS A 42 -25.91 -10.22 -11.92
CA LYS A 42 -27.26 -10.79 -11.98
C LYS A 42 -27.66 -11.21 -13.40
N GLY A 43 -26.72 -11.87 -14.09
CA GLY A 43 -26.93 -12.34 -15.48
C GLY A 43 -26.93 -11.25 -16.55
N ARG A 44 -26.69 -9.97 -16.20
CA ARG A 44 -26.65 -8.86 -17.18
C ARG A 44 -25.31 -8.82 -17.90
N LYS A 45 -25.30 -8.38 -19.14
CA LYS A 45 -24.11 -7.89 -19.81
C LYS A 45 -23.69 -6.57 -19.16
N ILE A 46 -22.48 -6.49 -18.67
CA ILE A 46 -22.04 -5.31 -17.89
C ILE A 46 -21.47 -4.23 -18.82
N PHE A 47 -20.53 -4.59 -19.70
CA PHE A 47 -19.86 -3.66 -20.60
C PHE A 47 -20.15 -4.00 -22.05
N GLY A 48 -20.29 -3.00 -22.93
CA GLY A 48 -20.52 -3.18 -24.34
C GLY A 48 -20.86 -1.90 -25.08
N SER A 49 -21.13 -2.03 -26.41
CA SER A 49 -21.45 -0.91 -27.29
C SER A 49 -22.73 -1.13 -28.11
N ASP A 50 -23.52 -2.16 -27.80
CA ASP A 50 -24.68 -2.60 -28.58
C ASP A 50 -26.03 -2.17 -27.98
N GLY A 51 -26.04 -1.31 -26.99
CA GLY A 51 -27.25 -0.85 -26.30
C GLY A 51 -27.86 -1.87 -25.34
N SER A 52 -27.27 -3.07 -25.19
CA SER A 52 -27.75 -4.10 -24.26
C SER A 52 -26.98 -4.13 -22.94
N ALA A 53 -25.81 -3.48 -22.92
CA ALA A 53 -24.95 -3.44 -21.75
C ALA A 53 -25.47 -2.48 -20.66
N LEU A 54 -25.15 -2.79 -19.40
CA LEU A 54 -25.44 -1.90 -18.29
C LEU A 54 -24.62 -0.60 -18.37
N LEU A 55 -23.40 -0.69 -18.87
CA LEU A 55 -22.44 0.39 -19.05
C LEU A 55 -21.93 0.37 -20.49
N GLU A 56 -22.33 1.41 -21.24
CA GLU A 56 -21.89 1.56 -22.62
C GLU A 56 -20.43 2.03 -22.71
N TYR A 57 -19.68 1.47 -23.64
CA TYR A 57 -18.33 1.95 -23.94
C TYR A 57 -18.33 3.43 -24.30
N GLY A 58 -17.35 4.17 -23.82
CA GLY A 58 -17.22 5.62 -23.99
C GLY A 58 -18.05 6.46 -23.03
N SER A 59 -18.85 5.84 -22.14
CA SER A 59 -19.67 6.56 -21.18
C SER A 59 -18.97 6.68 -19.81
N MET A 60 -18.86 7.88 -19.26
CA MET A 60 -18.29 8.07 -17.92
C MET A 60 -19.12 7.35 -16.86
N TRP A 61 -18.42 6.73 -15.93
CA TRP A 61 -19.01 5.99 -14.83
C TRP A 61 -18.28 6.26 -13.50
N ARG A 62 -19.04 6.42 -12.40
CA ARG A 62 -18.54 6.60 -11.04
C ARG A 62 -17.87 5.36 -10.43
N THR A 63 -17.56 4.39 -11.25
CA THR A 63 -16.81 3.15 -10.96
C THR A 63 -17.38 2.33 -9.79
N GLY A 64 -18.72 2.24 -9.76
CA GLY A 64 -19.48 1.54 -8.72
C GLY A 64 -20.95 1.90 -8.77
N ALA A 65 -21.63 1.73 -7.64
CA ALA A 65 -23.03 2.08 -7.47
C ALA A 65 -23.18 3.18 -6.43
N ASN A 66 -24.39 3.72 -6.30
CA ASN A 66 -24.76 4.75 -5.32
C ASN A 66 -23.89 6.02 -5.40
N SER A 67 -23.14 6.36 -4.35
CA SER A 67 -22.37 7.61 -4.25
C SER A 67 -21.05 7.64 -5.07
N GLY A 68 -20.70 6.53 -5.70
CA GLY A 68 -19.41 6.41 -6.41
C GLY A 68 -18.29 5.84 -5.53
N THR A 69 -17.17 5.57 -6.17
CA THR A 69 -15.99 4.97 -5.53
C THR A 69 -14.98 6.04 -5.16
N THR A 70 -14.49 6.01 -3.93
CA THR A 70 -13.48 6.97 -3.46
C THR A 70 -12.19 6.28 -3.07
N LEU A 71 -11.05 6.91 -3.41
CA LEU A 71 -9.71 6.59 -2.94
C LEU A 71 -9.30 7.60 -1.89
N THR A 72 -8.83 7.14 -0.74
CA THR A 72 -8.25 7.98 0.33
C THR A 72 -6.79 7.61 0.54
N LEU A 73 -5.93 8.62 0.58
CA LEU A 73 -4.50 8.52 0.85
C LEU A 73 -4.17 9.28 2.14
N SER A 74 -3.50 8.65 3.10
CA SER A 74 -3.10 9.33 4.36
C SER A 74 -1.86 10.22 4.19
N THR A 75 -1.02 9.95 3.19
CA THR A 75 0.14 10.74 2.79
C THR A 75 0.20 10.85 1.27
N PRO A 76 0.99 11.77 0.69
CA PRO A 76 1.14 11.88 -0.76
C PRO A 76 1.63 10.57 -1.40
N ALA A 77 1.17 10.29 -2.61
CA ALA A 77 1.58 9.13 -3.40
C ALA A 77 1.59 9.47 -4.89
N LYS A 78 2.30 8.68 -5.71
CA LYS A 78 2.14 8.72 -7.16
C LYS A 78 1.08 7.71 -7.57
N ILE A 79 0.13 8.13 -8.37
CA ILE A 79 -0.92 7.27 -8.94
C ILE A 79 -0.81 7.37 -10.47
N GLY A 80 -0.52 6.25 -11.13
CA GLY A 80 -0.28 6.28 -12.58
C GLY A 80 0.88 7.19 -13.00
N GLY A 81 1.86 7.40 -12.13
CA GLY A 81 3.01 8.29 -12.32
C GLY A 81 2.77 9.77 -11.99
N ALA A 82 1.54 10.19 -11.69
CA ALA A 82 1.23 11.57 -11.28
C ALA A 82 1.26 11.72 -9.76
N GLU A 83 1.82 12.84 -9.27
CA GLU A 83 1.82 13.19 -7.85
C GLU A 83 0.40 13.52 -7.37
N VAL A 84 -0.04 12.82 -6.32
CA VAL A 84 -1.35 12.98 -5.71
C VAL A 84 -1.16 13.29 -4.23
N PRO A 85 -1.58 14.44 -3.73
CA PRO A 85 -1.50 14.78 -2.31
C PRO A 85 -2.28 13.82 -1.41
N ALA A 86 -2.06 13.89 -0.09
CA ALA A 86 -2.95 13.25 0.88
C ALA A 86 -4.37 13.82 0.73
N GLY A 87 -5.38 12.95 0.76
CA GLY A 87 -6.76 13.38 0.55
C GLY A 87 -7.71 12.26 0.17
N THR A 88 -8.95 12.64 -0.14
CA THR A 88 -9.98 11.72 -0.64
C THR A 88 -10.44 12.16 -2.01
N TYR A 89 -10.48 11.25 -2.96
CA TYR A 89 -10.66 11.48 -4.38
C TYR A 89 -11.76 10.57 -4.95
N LEU A 90 -12.48 11.04 -5.95
CA LEU A 90 -13.44 10.23 -6.68
C LEU A 90 -12.73 9.47 -7.81
N ILE A 91 -12.95 8.17 -7.90
CA ILE A 91 -12.55 7.37 -9.06
C ILE A 91 -13.67 7.41 -10.09
N ILE A 92 -13.35 7.91 -11.28
CA ILE A 92 -14.23 7.92 -12.45
C ILE A 92 -13.54 7.10 -13.53
N THR A 93 -14.27 6.21 -14.18
CA THR A 93 -13.76 5.48 -15.33
C THR A 93 -14.67 5.62 -16.53
N THR A 94 -14.11 5.48 -17.73
CA THR A 94 -14.86 5.35 -18.98
C THR A 94 -14.52 3.98 -19.55
N PRO A 95 -15.45 3.02 -19.51
CA PRO A 95 -15.21 1.68 -20.05
C PRO A 95 -14.93 1.70 -21.56
N GLY A 96 -14.02 0.87 -22.00
CA GLY A 96 -13.76 0.52 -23.37
C GLY A 96 -13.47 -0.98 -23.49
N ASP A 97 -13.39 -1.52 -24.70
CA ASP A 97 -13.17 -2.95 -24.87
C ASP A 97 -11.76 -3.36 -24.46
N ASP A 98 -10.75 -2.71 -25.03
CA ASP A 98 -9.34 -3.01 -24.78
C ASP A 98 -8.74 -2.17 -23.65
N GLN A 99 -9.28 -0.99 -23.40
CA GLN A 99 -8.77 -0.04 -22.39
C GLN A 99 -9.93 0.69 -21.72
N PHE A 100 -9.70 1.04 -20.44
CA PHE A 100 -10.52 2.00 -19.71
C PHE A 100 -9.77 3.34 -19.59
N ASP A 101 -10.49 4.47 -19.71
CA ASP A 101 -9.95 5.71 -19.18
C ASP A 101 -10.14 5.74 -17.67
N PHE A 102 -9.08 5.98 -16.93
CA PHE A 102 -9.08 6.12 -15.47
C PHE A 102 -8.83 7.58 -15.12
N MET A 103 -9.70 8.15 -14.31
CA MET A 103 -9.60 9.51 -13.80
C MET A 103 -9.68 9.53 -12.28
N LEU A 104 -8.76 10.25 -11.62
CA LEU A 104 -8.83 10.58 -10.21
C LEU A 104 -9.20 12.05 -10.07
N TYR A 105 -10.34 12.33 -9.44
CA TYR A 105 -10.94 13.64 -9.36
C TYR A 105 -11.00 14.19 -7.93
N GLY A 106 -10.65 15.47 -7.75
CA GLY A 106 -10.42 16.10 -6.44
C GLY A 106 -11.66 16.35 -5.58
N ASP A 107 -12.87 16.39 -6.17
CA ASP A 107 -14.10 16.62 -5.40
C ASP A 107 -15.04 15.41 -5.44
N PRO A 108 -15.02 14.54 -4.41
CA PRO A 108 -15.89 13.37 -4.36
C PRO A 108 -17.39 13.72 -4.28
N SER A 109 -17.74 14.94 -3.91
CA SER A 109 -19.14 15.35 -3.71
C SER A 109 -19.95 15.41 -5.00
N ILE A 110 -19.29 15.48 -6.16
CA ILE A 110 -20.01 15.49 -7.45
C ILE A 110 -20.70 14.14 -7.74
N GLY A 111 -20.23 13.04 -7.15
CA GLY A 111 -20.79 11.72 -7.34
C GLY A 111 -20.85 11.31 -8.82
N SER A 112 -22.07 11.20 -9.39
CA SER A 112 -22.29 10.92 -10.82
C SER A 112 -22.64 12.16 -11.65
N ASN A 113 -22.56 13.35 -11.08
CA ASN A 113 -22.84 14.59 -11.83
C ASN A 113 -21.59 15.08 -12.56
N PHE A 114 -21.23 14.40 -13.64
CA PHE A 114 -20.02 14.68 -14.40
C PHE A 114 -20.02 16.03 -15.13
N SER A 115 -21.17 16.71 -15.25
CA SER A 115 -21.21 18.07 -15.77
C SER A 115 -20.52 19.10 -14.86
N LYS A 116 -20.24 18.72 -13.61
CA LYS A 116 -19.50 19.54 -12.64
C LYS A 116 -17.98 19.33 -12.66
N ILE A 117 -17.46 18.45 -13.51
CA ILE A 117 -16.02 18.22 -13.62
C ILE A 117 -15.33 19.52 -14.08
N LYS A 118 -14.30 19.90 -13.33
CA LYS A 118 -13.41 21.02 -13.64
C LYS A 118 -12.02 20.48 -13.94
N ALA A 119 -11.38 20.98 -14.99
CA ALA A 119 -10.09 20.48 -15.45
C ALA A 119 -8.97 20.61 -14.40
N ASP A 120 -9.00 21.68 -13.60
CA ASP A 120 -8.05 21.98 -12.53
C ASP A 120 -8.16 21.04 -11.31
N GLN A 121 -9.21 20.24 -11.23
CA GLN A 121 -9.42 19.22 -10.17
C GLN A 121 -9.17 17.79 -10.65
N ILE A 122 -8.72 17.60 -11.87
CA ILE A 122 -8.29 16.28 -12.38
C ILE A 122 -6.84 16.07 -11.98
N LEU A 123 -6.59 15.13 -11.06
CA LEU A 123 -5.23 14.82 -10.59
C LEU A 123 -4.55 13.78 -11.46
N VAL A 124 -5.33 12.79 -11.93
CA VAL A 124 -4.86 11.72 -12.81
C VAL A 124 -5.87 11.54 -13.94
N ASN A 125 -5.38 11.42 -15.16
CA ASN A 125 -6.19 11.02 -16.32
C ASN A 125 -5.32 10.17 -17.23
N MET A 126 -5.61 8.88 -17.31
CA MET A 126 -4.78 7.92 -18.04
C MET A 126 -5.61 6.78 -18.61
N LYS A 127 -5.07 6.10 -19.62
CA LYS A 127 -5.60 4.83 -20.11
C LYS A 127 -4.99 3.66 -19.34
N VAL A 128 -5.82 2.68 -19.03
CA VAL A 128 -5.42 1.43 -18.39
C VAL A 128 -5.91 0.26 -19.23
N ASP A 129 -5.06 -0.73 -19.42
CA ASP A 129 -5.41 -1.90 -20.21
C ASP A 129 -6.49 -2.74 -19.52
N ASN A 130 -7.50 -3.14 -20.30
CA ASN A 130 -8.52 -4.07 -19.84
C ASN A 130 -8.01 -5.51 -20.02
N ILE A 131 -7.47 -6.08 -18.97
CA ILE A 131 -7.03 -7.47 -18.93
C ILE A 131 -8.29 -8.34 -18.78
N LYS A 132 -8.70 -9.00 -19.86
CA LYS A 132 -9.88 -9.89 -19.83
C LYS A 132 -9.65 -11.03 -18.84
N SER A 133 -10.56 -11.14 -17.87
CA SER A 133 -10.53 -12.25 -16.91
C SER A 133 -10.99 -13.55 -17.56
N ALA A 134 -10.29 -14.65 -17.25
CA ALA A 134 -10.69 -15.99 -17.74
C ALA A 134 -12.01 -16.47 -17.11
N SER A 135 -12.45 -15.89 -16.02
CA SER A 135 -13.71 -16.20 -15.34
C SER A 135 -14.50 -14.94 -15.06
N MET A 136 -15.84 -15.04 -15.13
CA MET A 136 -16.73 -13.92 -14.81
C MET A 136 -16.71 -13.60 -13.32
N ILE A 137 -16.45 -12.34 -12.98
CA ILE A 137 -16.50 -11.83 -11.62
C ILE A 137 -17.89 -11.26 -11.35
N GLU A 138 -18.71 -12.01 -10.64
CA GLU A 138 -20.12 -11.68 -10.38
C GLU A 138 -20.32 -10.35 -9.67
N THR A 139 -19.46 -10.03 -8.71
CA THR A 139 -19.59 -8.85 -7.87
C THR A 139 -18.39 -7.93 -8.04
N LEU A 140 -18.63 -6.65 -8.35
CA LEU A 140 -17.58 -5.64 -8.44
C LEU A 140 -16.66 -5.69 -7.20
N THR A 141 -15.37 -5.76 -7.44
CA THR A 141 -14.34 -5.89 -6.40
C THR A 141 -13.18 -4.95 -6.67
N PHE A 142 -12.74 -4.25 -5.63
CA PHE A 142 -11.47 -3.55 -5.56
C PHE A 142 -10.51 -4.26 -4.61
N GLN A 143 -9.23 -4.18 -4.94
CA GLN A 143 -8.12 -4.65 -4.11
C GLN A 143 -6.96 -3.66 -4.21
N ILE A 144 -6.11 -3.64 -3.18
CA ILE A 144 -4.75 -3.12 -3.28
C ILE A 144 -3.85 -4.35 -3.40
N SER A 145 -3.24 -4.54 -4.57
CA SER A 145 -2.52 -5.77 -4.94
C SER A 145 -1.06 -5.52 -5.28
N ASP A 146 -0.31 -6.60 -5.45
CA ASP A 146 1.07 -6.60 -5.96
C ASP A 146 2.01 -5.66 -5.18
N LEU A 147 1.97 -5.75 -3.84
CA LEU A 147 2.91 -5.02 -3.01
C LEU A 147 4.35 -5.46 -3.32
N SER A 148 5.23 -4.48 -3.55
CA SER A 148 6.67 -4.73 -3.72
C SER A 148 7.32 -5.20 -2.42
N GLU A 149 8.47 -5.87 -2.52
CA GLU A 149 9.22 -6.36 -1.35
C GLU A 149 9.64 -5.23 -0.39
N ASP A 150 9.92 -4.05 -0.93
CA ASP A 150 10.28 -2.84 -0.18
C ASP A 150 9.06 -2.02 0.28
N ASN A 151 7.85 -2.49 -0.02
CA ASN A 151 6.58 -1.83 0.28
C ASN A 151 6.43 -0.41 -0.29
N THR A 152 7.16 -0.06 -1.37
CA THR A 152 7.06 1.25 -2.01
C THR A 152 6.05 1.29 -3.14
N GLN A 153 5.65 0.13 -3.67
CA GLN A 153 4.75 0.03 -4.82
C GLN A 153 3.58 -0.92 -4.54
N ALA A 154 2.45 -0.63 -5.17
CA ALA A 154 1.27 -1.48 -5.19
C ALA A 154 0.42 -1.16 -6.43
N ASN A 155 -0.70 -1.87 -6.62
CA ASN A 155 -1.68 -1.55 -7.64
C ASN A 155 -3.07 -1.34 -7.04
N ILE A 156 -3.79 -0.34 -7.51
CA ILE A 156 -5.23 -0.24 -7.38
C ILE A 156 -5.81 -1.20 -8.42
N HIS A 157 -6.41 -2.30 -7.97
CA HIS A 157 -6.89 -3.37 -8.83
C HIS A 157 -8.42 -3.45 -8.81
N PHE A 158 -9.03 -3.32 -9.96
CA PHE A 158 -10.47 -3.43 -10.20
C PHE A 158 -10.79 -4.74 -10.93
N GLN A 159 -11.92 -5.34 -10.55
CA GLN A 159 -12.45 -6.53 -11.23
C GLN A 159 -13.98 -6.53 -11.22
N TRP A 160 -14.60 -6.71 -12.38
CA TRP A 160 -16.04 -6.96 -12.52
C TRP A 160 -16.39 -7.53 -13.89
N ALA A 161 -17.31 -8.48 -13.94
CA ALA A 161 -17.62 -9.24 -15.14
C ALA A 161 -16.36 -9.92 -15.70
N ASP A 162 -16.02 -9.67 -16.97
CA ASP A 162 -14.79 -10.09 -17.62
C ASP A 162 -13.69 -9.02 -17.59
N ALA A 163 -13.99 -7.83 -17.05
CA ALA A 163 -13.05 -6.72 -17.04
C ALA A 163 -12.17 -6.71 -15.77
N SER A 164 -10.88 -6.48 -15.99
CA SER A 164 -9.89 -6.28 -14.93
C SER A 164 -8.87 -5.26 -15.38
N TRP A 165 -8.53 -4.31 -14.51
CA TRP A 165 -7.45 -3.35 -14.76
C TRP A 165 -6.71 -3.01 -13.47
N LYS A 166 -5.47 -2.56 -13.64
CA LYS A 166 -4.60 -2.14 -12.54
C LYS A 166 -4.05 -0.75 -12.81
N VAL A 167 -4.09 0.10 -11.80
CA VAL A 167 -3.42 1.41 -11.79
C VAL A 167 -2.24 1.34 -10.83
N PRO A 168 -1.00 1.53 -11.30
CA PRO A 168 0.16 1.50 -10.43
C PRO A 168 0.15 2.67 -9.46
N MET A 169 0.56 2.41 -8.24
CA MET A 169 0.81 3.41 -7.23
C MET A 169 2.21 3.24 -6.62
N GLU A 170 2.80 4.36 -6.25
CA GLU A 170 4.12 4.41 -5.61
C GLU A 170 4.06 5.38 -4.44
N VAL A 171 4.66 5.00 -3.32
CA VAL A 171 4.79 5.85 -2.13
C VAL A 171 6.25 6.10 -1.83
N ASN A 172 6.55 7.30 -1.35
CA ASN A 172 7.88 7.63 -0.86
C ASN A 172 7.78 8.04 0.62
N PHE A 173 8.41 7.28 1.48
CA PHE A 173 8.45 7.53 2.91
C PHE A 173 9.85 7.88 3.43
N ASP A 174 10.85 7.97 2.55
CA ASP A 174 12.24 8.22 2.95
C ASP A 174 12.39 9.53 3.73
N GLU A 175 11.78 10.61 3.25
CA GLU A 175 11.84 11.93 3.92
C GLU A 175 11.21 11.87 5.33
N ILE A 176 10.10 11.15 5.47
CA ILE A 176 9.41 10.97 6.76
C ILE A 176 10.32 10.21 7.72
N VAL A 177 10.90 9.09 7.27
CA VAL A 177 11.79 8.26 8.07
C VAL A 177 13.06 9.02 8.44
N MET A 178 13.66 9.75 7.51
CA MET A 178 14.86 10.54 7.77
C MET A 178 14.61 11.65 8.80
N LYS A 179 13.47 12.32 8.72
CA LYS A 179 13.07 13.32 9.72
C LYS A 179 12.88 12.72 11.11
N GLU A 180 12.26 11.54 11.19
CA GLU A 180 12.11 10.82 12.46
C GLU A 180 13.46 10.36 13.02
N ILE A 181 14.35 9.84 12.17
CA ILE A 181 15.70 9.46 12.58
C ILE A 181 16.43 10.65 13.16
N ALA A 182 16.45 11.80 12.46
CA ALA A 182 17.12 13.01 12.95
C ALA A 182 16.56 13.46 14.31
N ALA A 183 15.24 13.41 14.51
CA ALA A 183 14.62 13.83 15.76
C ALA A 183 14.87 12.85 16.91
N LYS A 184 14.80 11.53 16.65
CA LYS A 184 14.82 10.50 17.70
C LYS A 184 16.22 10.03 18.07
N THR A 185 17.19 10.06 17.15
CA THR A 185 18.58 9.63 17.44
C THR A 185 19.39 10.64 18.25
N GLN A 186 18.97 11.89 18.32
CA GLN A 186 19.61 12.87 19.20
C GLN A 186 19.27 12.69 20.69
N VAL A 187 18.17 12.02 20.99
CA VAL A 187 17.59 12.01 22.36
C VAL A 187 17.36 10.60 22.90
N ASN A 188 17.30 9.55 22.05
CA ASN A 188 16.90 8.21 22.48
C ASN A 188 17.76 7.09 21.87
N LEU A 189 18.55 6.45 22.73
CA LEU A 189 19.40 5.30 22.36
C LEU A 189 18.60 4.15 21.73
N SER A 190 17.34 3.93 22.11
CA SER A 190 16.49 2.85 21.57
C SER A 190 16.21 3.00 20.07
N SER A 191 16.29 4.21 19.52
CA SER A 191 16.05 4.46 18.10
C SER A 191 17.28 4.18 17.22
N TYR A 192 18.48 4.05 17.82
CA TYR A 192 19.74 3.89 17.06
C TYR A 192 19.77 2.63 16.21
N MET A 193 19.27 1.51 16.70
CA MET A 193 19.32 0.26 15.93
C MET A 193 18.34 0.27 14.77
N ALA A 194 17.16 0.86 14.92
CA ALA A 194 16.20 1.03 13.83
C ALA A 194 16.77 1.95 12.73
N ALA A 195 17.41 3.07 13.12
CA ALA A 195 18.08 3.97 12.20
C ALA A 195 19.23 3.28 11.46
N ALA A 196 20.05 2.51 12.17
CA ALA A 196 21.17 1.76 11.58
C ALA A 196 20.67 0.71 10.57
N GLY A 197 19.58 -0.01 10.88
CA GLY A 197 18.94 -0.95 9.97
C GLY A 197 18.43 -0.28 8.70
N TYR A 198 17.75 0.83 8.83
CA TYR A 198 17.26 1.60 7.68
C TYR A 198 18.39 2.09 6.77
N TYR A 199 19.49 2.58 7.35
CA TYR A 199 20.66 2.99 6.58
C TYR A 199 21.33 1.82 5.84
N LEU A 200 21.38 0.65 6.47
CA LEU A 200 21.87 -0.57 5.84
C LEU A 200 21.02 -0.98 4.63
N GLU A 201 19.69 -1.02 4.82
CA GLU A 201 18.76 -1.47 3.78
C GLU A 201 18.66 -0.51 2.60
N THR A 202 18.79 0.79 2.85
CA THR A 202 18.66 1.83 1.82
C THR A 202 20.01 2.29 1.24
N GLY A 203 21.12 1.67 1.64
CA GLY A 203 22.46 2.01 1.13
C GLY A 203 22.96 3.40 1.53
N LYS A 204 22.45 3.95 2.65
CA LYS A 204 22.89 5.25 3.18
C LYS A 204 24.26 5.13 3.88
N ASP A 205 24.70 6.18 4.59
CA ASP A 205 26.00 6.22 5.27
C ASP A 205 26.19 5.09 6.28
N LEU A 206 26.92 4.05 5.89
CA LEU A 206 27.19 2.88 6.73
C LEU A 206 28.12 3.20 7.91
N ASN A 207 28.96 4.27 7.86
CA ASN A 207 29.77 4.67 9.00
C ASN A 207 28.86 5.24 10.11
N GLN A 208 27.86 6.03 9.73
CA GLN A 208 26.87 6.53 10.69
C GLN A 208 26.05 5.38 11.27
N ALA A 209 25.62 4.41 10.43
CA ALA A 209 24.92 3.21 10.87
C ALA A 209 25.75 2.39 11.85
N LEU A 210 27.04 2.21 11.58
CA LEU A 210 27.98 1.54 12.47
C LEU A 210 28.07 2.22 13.85
N SER A 211 28.21 3.54 13.86
CA SER A 211 28.27 4.32 15.09
C SER A 211 27.01 4.12 15.95
N TRP A 212 25.82 4.18 15.36
CA TRP A 212 24.56 3.97 16.05
C TRP A 212 24.40 2.54 16.56
N ALA A 213 24.71 1.54 15.73
CA ALA A 213 24.63 0.12 16.12
C ALA A 213 25.57 -0.19 17.28
N GLN A 214 26.81 0.31 17.24
CA GLN A 214 27.79 0.13 18.33
C GLN A 214 27.33 0.77 19.64
N ARG A 215 26.79 2.00 19.60
CA ARG A 215 26.27 2.69 20.78
C ARG A 215 25.09 1.93 21.40
N PHE A 216 24.17 1.43 20.57
CA PHE A 216 23.03 0.65 21.05
C PHE A 216 23.48 -0.66 21.70
N LEU A 217 24.42 -1.37 21.06
CA LEU A 217 24.93 -2.68 21.51
C LEU A 217 25.98 -2.57 22.63
N ALA A 218 26.41 -1.36 23.01
CA ALA A 218 27.24 -1.15 24.19
C ALA A 218 26.51 -1.53 25.50
N VAL A 219 25.17 -1.52 25.47
CA VAL A 219 24.35 -2.01 26.59
C VAL A 219 24.15 -3.51 26.41
N GLU A 220 24.62 -4.33 27.39
CA GLU A 220 24.64 -5.79 27.28
C GLU A 220 23.24 -6.41 27.03
N SER A 221 22.19 -5.88 27.68
CA SER A 221 20.80 -6.35 27.48
C SER A 221 20.30 -6.18 26.05
N ASN A 222 20.92 -5.32 25.26
CA ASN A 222 20.58 -5.08 23.85
C ASN A 222 21.29 -6.04 22.89
N ARG A 223 22.28 -6.82 23.36
CA ARG A 223 23.08 -7.73 22.52
C ARG A 223 22.30 -8.99 22.16
N ARG A 224 21.18 -8.82 21.45
CA ARG A 224 20.36 -9.92 20.93
C ARG A 224 20.86 -10.32 19.55
N TYR A 225 20.68 -11.61 19.17
CA TYR A 225 21.19 -12.18 17.93
C TYR A 225 20.77 -11.41 16.68
N PHE A 226 19.53 -10.95 16.60
CA PHE A 226 19.04 -10.20 15.44
C PHE A 226 19.67 -8.79 15.32
N TYR A 227 19.97 -8.12 16.40
CA TYR A 227 20.69 -6.83 16.38
C TYR A 227 22.19 -7.00 16.06
N LEU A 228 22.80 -8.07 16.56
CA LEU A 228 24.17 -8.44 16.19
C LEU A 228 24.29 -8.79 14.72
N ASN A 229 23.28 -9.46 14.14
CA ASN A 229 23.23 -9.75 12.71
C ASN A 229 23.21 -8.43 11.88
N THR A 230 22.41 -7.44 12.29
CA THR A 230 22.40 -6.12 11.65
C THR A 230 23.78 -5.45 11.72
N LEU A 231 24.43 -5.43 12.89
CA LEU A 231 25.78 -4.90 13.02
C LEU A 231 26.79 -5.63 12.12
N ALA A 232 26.72 -6.96 12.05
CA ALA A 232 27.60 -7.76 11.22
C ALA A 232 27.47 -7.43 9.72
N LYS A 233 26.22 -7.22 9.26
CA LYS A 233 25.96 -6.82 7.87
C LYS A 233 26.48 -5.40 7.57
N ILE A 234 26.35 -4.46 8.50
CA ILE A 234 26.92 -3.10 8.38
C ILE A 234 28.45 -3.19 8.28
N GLN A 235 29.09 -3.98 9.16
CA GLN A 235 30.54 -4.20 9.14
C GLN A 235 30.99 -4.81 7.81
N ALA A 236 30.27 -5.81 7.29
CA ALA A 236 30.54 -6.41 5.98
C ALA A 236 30.44 -5.39 4.83
N GLY A 237 29.40 -4.56 4.85
CA GLY A 237 29.21 -3.46 3.87
C GLY A 237 30.33 -2.43 3.88
N LEU A 238 30.99 -2.24 5.03
CA LEU A 238 32.18 -1.37 5.19
C LEU A 238 33.50 -2.10 4.89
N GLY A 239 33.48 -3.37 4.47
CA GLY A 239 34.70 -4.17 4.23
C GLY A 239 35.39 -4.65 5.51
N MET A 240 34.80 -4.48 6.68
CA MET A 240 35.32 -4.91 7.99
C MET A 240 35.07 -6.42 8.19
N LYS A 241 35.66 -7.23 7.31
CA LYS A 241 35.37 -8.66 7.18
C LYS A 241 35.62 -9.45 8.47
N LYS A 242 36.73 -9.19 9.15
CA LYS A 242 37.08 -9.91 10.40
C LYS A 242 36.08 -9.62 11.51
N GLU A 243 35.70 -8.37 11.67
CA GLU A 243 34.72 -7.91 12.65
C GLU A 243 33.32 -8.48 12.33
N ALA A 244 32.95 -8.47 11.06
CA ALA A 244 31.67 -9.01 10.60
C ALA A 244 31.55 -10.50 10.91
N ILE A 245 32.60 -11.30 10.68
CA ILE A 245 32.63 -12.72 11.01
C ILE A 245 32.51 -12.91 12.53
N LYS A 246 33.31 -12.21 13.34
CA LYS A 246 33.26 -12.29 14.80
C LYS A 246 31.86 -11.95 15.35
N THR A 247 31.28 -10.87 14.86
CA THR A 247 29.93 -10.44 15.28
C THR A 247 28.85 -11.43 14.85
N SER A 248 29.00 -12.02 13.65
CA SER A 248 28.08 -13.08 13.19
C SER A 248 28.20 -14.36 14.01
N GLU A 249 29.39 -14.75 14.43
CA GLU A 249 29.61 -15.92 15.28
C GLU A 249 28.96 -15.71 16.67
N GLU A 250 29.05 -14.51 17.26
CA GLU A 250 28.32 -14.16 18.49
C GLU A 250 26.81 -14.22 18.27
N SER A 251 26.30 -13.65 17.15
CA SER A 251 24.89 -13.73 16.77
C SER A 251 24.40 -15.18 16.68
N LEU A 252 25.19 -16.05 16.03
CA LEU A 252 24.87 -17.46 15.85
C LEU A 252 24.73 -18.21 17.19
N GLU A 253 25.66 -18.00 18.10
CA GLU A 253 25.59 -18.65 19.41
C GLU A 253 24.34 -18.21 20.23
N LYS A 254 24.00 -16.92 20.17
CA LYS A 254 22.79 -16.42 20.82
C LYS A 254 21.50 -16.92 20.12
N ALA A 255 21.51 -17.06 18.79
CA ALA A 255 20.39 -17.65 18.03
C ALA A 255 20.18 -19.14 18.36
N LYS A 256 21.27 -19.91 18.52
CA LYS A 256 21.22 -21.30 18.97
C LYS A 256 20.62 -21.39 20.39
N THR A 257 21.06 -20.55 21.32
CA THR A 257 20.50 -20.49 22.68
C THR A 257 19.01 -20.18 22.67
N ALA A 258 18.56 -19.33 21.73
CA ALA A 258 17.14 -18.99 21.54
C ALA A 258 16.36 -20.04 20.71
N SER A 259 17.05 -21.08 20.17
CA SER A 259 16.46 -22.11 19.30
C SER A 259 15.78 -21.55 18.03
N ASP A 260 16.27 -20.40 17.50
CA ASP A 260 15.74 -19.79 16.28
C ASP A 260 16.40 -20.40 15.04
N SER A 261 15.77 -21.44 14.50
CA SER A 261 16.30 -22.22 13.39
C SER A 261 16.46 -21.39 12.09
N ALA A 262 15.61 -20.41 11.87
CA ALA A 262 15.67 -19.53 10.69
C ALA A 262 16.90 -18.61 10.76
N TYR A 263 17.12 -17.98 11.91
CA TYR A 263 18.31 -17.15 12.13
C TYR A 263 19.60 -17.97 12.16
N ILE A 264 19.61 -19.15 12.73
CA ILE A 264 20.77 -20.06 12.70
C ILE A 264 21.18 -20.30 11.26
N LYS A 265 20.26 -20.79 10.41
CA LYS A 265 20.53 -21.12 9.01
C LYS A 265 21.02 -19.91 8.21
N SER A 266 20.36 -18.75 8.35
CA SER A 266 20.74 -17.54 7.63
C SER A 266 22.10 -16.98 8.06
N THR A 267 22.39 -17.02 9.36
CA THR A 267 23.67 -16.53 9.89
C THR A 267 24.84 -17.45 9.51
N GLU A 268 24.65 -18.77 9.52
CA GLU A 268 25.66 -19.74 9.04
C GLU A 268 25.97 -19.52 7.55
N ALA A 269 24.95 -19.28 6.72
CA ALA A 269 25.13 -18.97 5.30
C ALA A 269 25.92 -17.67 5.12
N PHE A 270 25.61 -16.63 5.88
CA PHE A 270 26.31 -15.35 5.83
C PHE A 270 27.78 -15.46 6.26
N ILE A 271 28.09 -16.19 7.33
CA ILE A 271 29.47 -16.47 7.76
C ILE A 271 30.23 -17.20 6.66
N LYS A 272 29.62 -18.20 6.02
CA LYS A 272 30.24 -18.95 4.91
C LYS A 272 30.56 -18.01 3.73
N GLU A 273 29.62 -17.15 3.36
CA GLU A 273 29.83 -16.17 2.30
C GLU A 273 31.00 -15.23 2.62
N LEU A 274 31.04 -14.71 3.85
CA LEU A 274 32.15 -13.84 4.28
C LEU A 274 33.51 -14.55 4.23
N LYS A 275 33.58 -15.85 4.54
CA LYS A 275 34.84 -16.61 4.53
C LYS A 275 35.33 -16.94 3.11
N THR A 276 34.43 -16.95 2.11
CA THR A 276 34.76 -17.28 0.71
C THR A 276 35.11 -16.06 -0.16
N LYS A 277 34.69 -14.88 0.19
CA LYS A 277 35.07 -13.61 -0.43
C LYS A 277 36.35 -13.07 0.20
#